data_0330f971755cd34e49a3ffb553b1c5a1
#
_entry.id   0330f971755cd34e49a3ffb553b1c5a1
#
_cell.length_a   1.000
_cell.length_b   1.000
_cell.length_c   1.000
_cell.angle_alpha   90.00
_cell.angle_beta   90.00
_cell.angle_gamma   90.00
#
_symmetry.space_group_name_H-M   'P 1'
#
loop_
_entity.id
_entity.type
_entity.pdbx_description
1 polymer ?
#
loop_
_entity_poly.entity_id
_entity_poly.type
_entity_poly.pdbx_seq_one_letter_code
_entity_poly.pdbx_strand_id
1 'polypeptide(L)'
;KPLVYQLFAERGLRVPEHRTYQLDDWKQAAEFLKSHPKGCVVKPANGTSSGQGVTTHILTDSEVKTASILASLYCSDLLIEPMIPGECYRLLVLDGELVHAVRRTGPRLVGDGVSTIASLLQVDNEFRRSRGEQPLDADRDCLFTLDYQGLSLESVPLQGQTVLVKSVNDPRRKCVEVRTVYNDVVTHLICDSLRHNAEAAAKILNSRLVGVDFITVDPTVPLDKSGGVINEVNTTPGLHHHYDAARESFPEPAPRILQSLLSR
;
A
#
# COMPACT_ATOMS: atom_id res chain seq x y z
N LYS A 1 -0.64 -5.97 13.39
CA LYS A 1 0.43 -5.08 12.86
C LYS A 1 1.32 -4.56 14.02
N PRO A 2 0.83 -3.98 15.13
CA PRO A 2 1.69 -3.40 16.17
C PRO A 2 2.71 -4.38 16.74
N LEU A 3 2.30 -5.62 17.06
CA LEU A 3 3.19 -6.65 17.58
C LEU A 3 4.33 -7.00 16.60
N VAL A 4 4.03 -7.06 15.30
CA VAL A 4 5.04 -7.32 14.25
C VAL A 4 6.00 -6.13 14.14
N TYR A 5 5.50 -4.91 14.22
CA TYR A 5 6.34 -3.71 14.21
C TYR A 5 7.29 -3.67 15.41
N GLN A 6 6.79 -3.97 16.60
CA GLN A 6 7.63 -4.08 17.79
C GLN A 6 8.73 -5.13 17.61
N LEU A 7 8.34 -6.35 17.20
CA LEU A 7 9.28 -7.46 16.99
C LEU A 7 10.38 -7.13 15.96
N PHE A 8 10.00 -6.42 14.88
CA PHE A 8 10.94 -6.00 13.84
C PHE A 8 11.88 -4.89 14.33
N ALA A 9 11.33 -3.88 15.01
CA ALA A 9 12.14 -2.80 15.60
C ALA A 9 13.19 -3.33 16.60
N GLU A 10 12.82 -4.28 17.46
CA GLU A 10 13.72 -4.95 18.40
C GLU A 10 14.86 -5.72 17.70
N ARG A 11 14.69 -6.07 16.43
CA ARG A 11 15.67 -6.75 15.58
C ARG A 11 16.35 -5.82 14.58
N GLY A 12 16.16 -4.49 14.72
CA GLY A 12 16.83 -3.47 13.90
C GLY A 12 16.22 -3.26 12.51
N LEU A 13 15.04 -3.83 12.22
CA LEU A 13 14.33 -3.56 10.96
C LEU A 13 13.54 -2.25 11.08
N ARG A 14 13.58 -1.43 10.03
CA ARG A 14 12.82 -0.17 10.00
C ARG A 14 11.33 -0.43 9.75
N VAL A 15 10.52 0.00 10.69
CA VAL A 15 9.05 0.00 10.64
C VAL A 15 8.52 1.41 10.85
N PRO A 16 7.26 1.73 10.50
CA PRO A 16 6.69 3.02 10.79
C PRO A 16 6.63 3.31 12.29
N GLU A 17 6.90 4.54 12.69
CA GLU A 17 6.43 5.04 13.98
C GLU A 17 4.91 4.88 14.02
N HIS A 18 4.35 4.52 15.16
CA HIS A 18 2.90 4.32 15.23
C HIS A 18 2.37 4.49 16.65
N ARG A 19 1.08 4.75 16.73
CA ARG A 19 0.32 4.76 17.97
C ARG A 19 -0.93 3.91 17.81
N THR A 20 -1.20 3.03 18.78
CA THR A 20 -2.46 2.30 18.89
C THR A 20 -3.43 3.07 19.79
N TYR A 21 -4.72 3.05 19.46
CA TYR A 21 -5.76 3.73 20.20
C TYR A 21 -7.12 3.08 19.91
N GLN A 22 -8.15 3.46 20.66
CA GLN A 22 -9.55 3.10 20.40
C GLN A 22 -10.35 4.30 19.89
N LEU A 23 -11.52 4.08 19.30
CA LEU A 23 -12.30 5.15 18.69
C LEU A 23 -12.58 6.31 19.68
N ASP A 24 -12.88 6.02 20.94
CA ASP A 24 -13.16 7.05 21.94
C ASP A 24 -11.93 7.93 22.23
N ASP A 25 -10.74 7.41 21.96
CA ASP A 25 -9.44 8.07 22.14
C ASP A 25 -8.91 8.71 20.85
N TRP A 26 -9.73 8.92 19.82
CA TRP A 26 -9.31 9.49 18.52
C TRP A 26 -8.52 10.80 18.65
N LYS A 27 -8.72 11.56 19.72
CA LYS A 27 -7.95 12.79 20.00
C LYS A 27 -6.46 12.52 20.19
N GLN A 28 -6.07 11.35 20.73
CA GLN A 28 -4.67 10.95 20.84
C GLN A 28 -4.04 10.75 19.45
N ALA A 29 -4.82 10.24 18.50
CA ALA A 29 -4.38 10.14 17.11
C ALA A 29 -4.28 11.52 16.43
N ALA A 30 -5.18 12.46 16.76
CA ALA A 30 -5.07 13.84 16.28
C ALA A 30 -3.81 14.54 16.83
N GLU A 31 -3.44 14.31 18.11
CA GLU A 31 -2.17 14.80 18.64
C GLU A 31 -0.95 14.16 17.93
N PHE A 32 -1.02 12.89 17.58
CA PHE A 32 0.03 12.25 16.78
C PHE A 32 0.18 12.90 15.40
N LEU A 33 -0.93 13.26 14.73
CA LEU A 33 -0.90 13.97 13.45
C LEU A 33 -0.16 15.31 13.53
N LYS A 34 -0.30 16.06 14.63
CA LYS A 34 0.38 17.37 14.79
C LYS A 34 1.91 17.26 14.73
N SER A 35 2.48 16.12 15.16
CA SER A 35 3.91 15.86 15.05
C SER A 35 4.33 15.34 13.67
N HIS A 36 3.36 15.07 12.78
CA HIS A 36 3.58 14.52 11.44
C HIS A 36 2.92 15.37 10.35
N PRO A 37 3.41 16.59 10.08
CA PRO A 37 2.74 17.56 9.19
C PRO A 37 2.67 17.12 7.72
N LYS A 38 3.38 16.05 7.34
CA LYS A 38 3.28 15.43 6.01
C LYS A 38 2.08 14.49 5.88
N GLY A 39 1.25 14.40 6.91
CA GLY A 39 0.06 13.57 6.94
C GLY A 39 0.27 12.19 7.57
N CYS A 40 -0.85 11.53 7.83
CA CYS A 40 -0.90 10.24 8.50
C CYS A 40 -1.80 9.23 7.74
N VAL A 41 -1.69 7.98 8.19
CA VAL A 41 -2.55 6.86 7.81
C VAL A 41 -3.22 6.33 9.06
N VAL A 42 -4.54 6.11 8.99
CA VAL A 42 -5.30 5.38 10.02
C VAL A 42 -5.74 4.04 9.46
N LYS A 43 -5.58 2.99 10.24
CA LYS A 43 -5.94 1.62 9.83
C LYS A 43 -6.33 0.75 11.03
N PRO A 44 -7.11 -0.31 10.82
CA PRO A 44 -7.32 -1.35 11.84
C PRO A 44 -6.00 -1.98 12.25
N ALA A 45 -5.79 -2.16 13.56
CA ALA A 45 -4.54 -2.73 14.08
C ALA A 45 -4.38 -4.22 13.72
N ASN A 46 -5.48 -4.96 13.58
CA ASN A 46 -5.48 -6.38 13.24
C ASN A 46 -6.77 -6.80 12.51
N GLY A 47 -6.87 -8.08 12.14
CA GLY A 47 -8.12 -8.71 11.66
C GLY A 47 -8.58 -8.30 10.25
N THR A 48 -7.78 -7.54 9.49
CA THR A 48 -8.15 -7.08 8.14
C THR A 48 -7.13 -7.49 7.09
N SER A 49 -7.60 -7.56 5.84
CA SER A 49 -6.79 -7.82 4.66
C SER A 49 -7.13 -6.83 3.55
N SER A 50 -6.32 -6.76 2.51
CA SER A 50 -6.60 -6.01 1.27
C SER A 50 -6.94 -4.53 1.49
N GLY A 51 -6.35 -3.88 2.50
CA GLY A 51 -6.55 -2.45 2.79
C GLY A 51 -7.90 -2.08 3.40
N GLN A 52 -8.68 -3.04 3.89
CA GLN A 52 -9.96 -2.77 4.55
C GLN A 52 -9.81 -1.84 5.75
N GLY A 53 -10.60 -0.77 5.79
CA GLY A 53 -10.58 0.23 6.86
C GLY A 53 -9.34 1.14 6.88
N VAL A 54 -8.47 1.06 5.88
CA VAL A 54 -7.31 1.95 5.75
C VAL A 54 -7.74 3.27 5.12
N THR A 55 -7.36 4.38 5.75
CA THR A 55 -7.48 5.73 5.19
C THR A 55 -6.11 6.37 5.19
N THR A 56 -5.66 6.81 4.02
CA THR A 56 -4.37 7.46 3.79
C THR A 56 -4.55 8.97 3.60
N HIS A 57 -3.43 9.71 3.51
CA HIS A 57 -3.42 11.14 3.16
C HIS A 57 -4.22 12.03 4.14
N ILE A 58 -4.17 11.70 5.42
CA ILE A 58 -4.88 12.44 6.48
C ILE A 58 -4.05 13.65 6.88
N LEU A 59 -4.63 14.84 6.79
CA LEU A 59 -3.96 16.12 7.08
C LEU A 59 -4.63 16.92 8.21
N THR A 60 -5.86 16.58 8.59
CA THR A 60 -6.66 17.34 9.57
C THR A 60 -7.23 16.47 10.69
N ASP A 61 -7.51 17.06 11.85
CA ASP A 61 -8.16 16.38 12.99
C ASP A 61 -9.54 15.81 12.60
N SER A 62 -10.28 16.50 11.74
CA SER A 62 -11.59 16.03 11.23
C SER A 62 -11.45 14.78 10.40
N GLU A 63 -10.39 14.69 9.60
CA GLU A 63 -10.09 13.50 8.79
C GLU A 63 -9.63 12.33 9.68
N VAL A 64 -8.81 12.59 10.72
CA VAL A 64 -8.47 11.56 11.73
C VAL A 64 -9.72 10.97 12.33
N LYS A 65 -10.66 11.81 12.81
CA LYS A 65 -11.92 11.35 13.40
C LYS A 65 -12.73 10.49 12.43
N THR A 66 -12.85 10.95 11.19
CA THR A 66 -13.57 10.26 10.13
C THR A 66 -12.94 8.91 9.80
N ALA A 67 -11.61 8.89 9.63
CA ALA A 67 -10.84 7.67 9.35
C ALA A 67 -10.94 6.68 10.52
N SER A 68 -10.92 7.16 11.77
CA SER A 68 -11.08 6.33 12.97
C SER A 68 -12.46 5.65 13.01
N ILE A 69 -13.53 6.38 12.67
CA ILE A 69 -14.89 5.80 12.57
C ILE A 69 -14.92 4.70 11.51
N LEU A 70 -14.33 4.92 10.33
CA LEU A 70 -14.28 3.92 9.27
C LEU A 70 -13.47 2.67 9.67
N ALA A 71 -12.32 2.87 10.26
CA ALA A 71 -11.45 1.78 10.71
C ALA A 71 -12.11 0.96 11.83
N SER A 72 -12.86 1.61 12.73
CA SER A 72 -13.55 0.96 13.85
C SER A 72 -14.67 -0.01 13.43
N LEU A 73 -15.15 0.09 12.19
CA LEU A 73 -16.10 -0.88 11.62
C LEU A 73 -15.48 -2.27 11.44
N TYR A 74 -14.15 -2.36 11.44
CA TYR A 74 -13.41 -3.60 11.21
C TYR A 74 -12.68 -4.11 12.45
N CYS A 75 -12.23 -3.22 13.33
CA CYS A 75 -11.47 -3.57 14.52
C CYS A 75 -11.61 -2.47 15.59
N SER A 76 -11.80 -2.86 16.85
CA SER A 76 -11.84 -1.93 17.99
C SER A 76 -10.49 -1.23 18.23
N ASP A 77 -9.39 -1.96 17.98
CA ASP A 77 -8.05 -1.41 18.11
C ASP A 77 -7.62 -0.80 16.78
N LEU A 78 -7.29 0.46 16.82
CA LEU A 78 -6.89 1.28 15.68
C LEU A 78 -5.40 1.61 15.78
N LEU A 79 -4.82 1.94 14.64
CA LEU A 79 -3.42 2.34 14.52
C LEU A 79 -3.33 3.58 13.65
N ILE A 80 -2.59 4.59 14.11
CA ILE A 80 -2.15 5.73 13.31
C ILE A 80 -0.64 5.65 13.10
N GLU A 81 -0.19 5.96 11.91
CA GLU A 81 1.22 6.04 11.51
C GLU A 81 1.44 7.21 10.55
N PRO A 82 2.69 7.73 10.41
CA PRO A 82 2.97 8.78 9.43
C PRO A 82 2.74 8.27 8.01
N MET A 83 2.35 9.18 7.12
CA MET A 83 2.38 8.92 5.68
C MET A 83 3.82 8.82 5.21
N ILE A 84 4.24 7.63 4.81
CA ILE A 84 5.59 7.39 4.29
C ILE A 84 5.60 7.70 2.80
N PRO A 85 6.50 8.60 2.32
CA PRO A 85 6.62 8.87 0.90
C PRO A 85 7.10 7.66 0.11
N GLY A 86 6.62 7.54 -1.12
CA GLY A 86 7.07 6.52 -2.07
C GLY A 86 6.00 5.55 -2.49
N GLU A 87 6.45 4.53 -3.21
CA GLU A 87 5.59 3.47 -3.75
C GLU A 87 5.65 2.23 -2.86
N CYS A 88 4.63 1.40 -2.97
CA CYS A 88 4.58 0.11 -2.27
C CYS A 88 5.24 -0.98 -3.11
N TYR A 89 6.18 -1.69 -2.52
CA TYR A 89 6.91 -2.82 -3.14
C TYR A 89 6.60 -4.09 -2.35
N ARG A 90 5.99 -5.08 -3.00
CA ARG A 90 5.77 -6.42 -2.44
C ARG A 90 6.93 -7.33 -2.82
N LEU A 91 7.71 -7.76 -1.83
CA LEU A 91 8.80 -8.71 -1.96
C LEU A 91 8.33 -10.08 -1.49
N LEU A 92 8.42 -11.09 -2.37
CA LEU A 92 8.05 -12.48 -2.07
C LEU A 92 9.30 -13.25 -1.68
N VAL A 93 9.32 -13.74 -0.45
CA VAL A 93 10.40 -14.57 0.10
C VAL A 93 9.92 -16.00 0.24
N LEU A 94 10.69 -16.96 -0.26
CA LEU A 94 10.47 -18.39 -0.16
C LEU A 94 11.71 -19.06 0.44
N ASP A 95 11.52 -19.85 1.51
CA ASP A 95 12.59 -20.57 2.19
C ASP A 95 13.81 -19.70 2.57
N GLY A 96 13.55 -18.44 2.90
CA GLY A 96 14.56 -17.46 3.29
C GLY A 96 15.24 -16.72 2.14
N GLU A 97 14.84 -16.92 0.89
CA GLU A 97 15.37 -16.24 -0.29
C GLU A 97 14.33 -15.37 -0.97
N LEU A 98 14.70 -14.15 -1.38
CA LEU A 98 13.87 -13.31 -2.25
C LEU A 98 13.71 -13.98 -3.61
N VAL A 99 12.46 -14.31 -3.99
CA VAL A 99 12.17 -14.97 -5.26
C VAL A 99 11.54 -14.05 -6.29
N HIS A 100 10.82 -13.01 -5.85
CA HIS A 100 10.13 -12.10 -6.77
C HIS A 100 9.79 -10.77 -6.08
N ALA A 101 9.78 -9.68 -6.82
CA ALA A 101 9.35 -8.38 -6.32
C ALA A 101 8.51 -7.64 -7.35
N VAL A 102 7.43 -7.01 -6.88
CA VAL A 102 6.56 -6.16 -7.69
C VAL A 102 6.38 -4.81 -7.04
N ARG A 103 6.29 -3.77 -7.87
CA ARG A 103 5.84 -2.44 -7.46
C ARG A 103 4.32 -2.39 -7.58
N ARG A 104 3.65 -1.98 -6.51
CA ARG A 104 2.20 -1.89 -6.41
C ARG A 104 1.82 -0.41 -6.36
N THR A 105 1.38 0.12 -7.49
CA THR A 105 0.97 1.52 -7.61
C THR A 105 -0.55 1.64 -7.63
N GLY A 106 -1.06 2.77 -7.11
CA GLY A 106 -2.47 3.11 -7.27
C GLY A 106 -2.77 3.56 -8.70
N PRO A 107 -4.06 3.58 -9.09
CA PRO A 107 -4.49 4.05 -10.39
C PRO A 107 -4.17 5.53 -10.58
N ARG A 108 -3.73 5.87 -11.80
CA ARG A 108 -3.34 7.22 -12.18
C ARG A 108 -4.07 7.65 -13.43
N LEU A 109 -4.36 8.95 -13.52
CA LEU A 109 -4.83 9.63 -14.72
C LEU A 109 -3.71 10.48 -15.31
N VAL A 110 -3.73 10.67 -16.60
CA VAL A 110 -2.81 11.58 -17.30
C VAL A 110 -3.62 12.80 -17.75
N GLY A 111 -3.21 13.98 -17.34
CA GLY A 111 -3.81 15.24 -17.72
C GLY A 111 -3.68 15.49 -19.22
N ASP A 112 -4.72 16.07 -19.82
CA ASP A 112 -4.76 16.54 -21.19
C ASP A 112 -4.69 18.07 -21.31
N GLY A 113 -4.59 18.77 -20.19
CA GLY A 113 -4.54 20.23 -20.09
C GLY A 113 -5.90 20.93 -20.26
N VAL A 114 -6.99 20.18 -20.43
CA VAL A 114 -8.34 20.73 -20.73
C VAL A 114 -9.43 20.12 -19.84
N SER A 115 -9.40 18.82 -19.62
CA SER A 115 -10.42 18.09 -18.87
C SER A 115 -10.19 18.15 -17.38
N THR A 116 -11.28 18.21 -16.61
CA THR A 116 -11.20 18.05 -15.14
C THR A 116 -10.85 16.61 -14.77
N ILE A 117 -10.32 16.41 -13.55
CA ILE A 117 -10.06 15.07 -13.01
C ILE A 117 -11.34 14.23 -13.01
N ALA A 118 -12.50 14.82 -12.69
CA ALA A 118 -13.80 14.13 -12.76
C ALA A 118 -14.09 13.61 -14.17
N SER A 119 -13.86 14.42 -15.19
CA SER A 119 -14.07 14.03 -16.60
C SER A 119 -13.09 12.94 -17.04
N LEU A 120 -11.80 13.08 -16.69
CA LEU A 120 -10.77 12.08 -16.99
C LEU A 120 -11.08 10.74 -16.30
N LEU A 121 -11.56 10.78 -15.05
CA LEU A 121 -11.96 9.58 -14.30
C LEU A 121 -13.18 8.89 -14.94
N GLN A 122 -14.12 9.66 -15.48
CA GLN A 122 -15.26 9.09 -16.21
C GLN A 122 -14.80 8.35 -17.45
N VAL A 123 -13.92 8.95 -18.26
CA VAL A 123 -13.36 8.33 -19.47
C VAL A 123 -12.58 7.06 -19.13
N ASP A 124 -11.71 7.11 -18.11
CA ASP A 124 -10.97 5.93 -17.65
C ASP A 124 -11.93 4.82 -17.18
N ASN A 125 -13.01 5.18 -16.49
CA ASN A 125 -14.02 4.23 -16.03
C ASN A 125 -14.80 3.58 -17.19
N GLU A 126 -15.05 4.28 -18.28
CA GLU A 126 -15.65 3.70 -19.49
C GLU A 126 -14.69 2.70 -20.13
N PHE A 127 -13.40 3.05 -20.23
CA PHE A 127 -12.36 2.15 -20.72
C PHE A 127 -12.21 0.90 -19.84
N ARG A 128 -12.19 1.05 -18.51
CA ARG A 128 -12.16 -0.07 -17.55
C ARG A 128 -13.34 -1.01 -17.74
N ARG A 129 -14.57 -0.48 -17.86
CA ARG A 129 -15.77 -1.30 -18.09
C ARG A 129 -15.69 -2.10 -19.38
N SER A 130 -15.15 -1.51 -20.45
CA SER A 130 -14.97 -2.20 -21.74
C SER A 130 -14.04 -3.40 -21.67
N ARG A 131 -13.12 -3.40 -20.68
CA ARG A 131 -12.17 -4.49 -20.40
C ARG A 131 -12.64 -5.45 -19.28
N GLY A 132 -13.83 -5.24 -18.75
CA GLY A 132 -14.34 -6.02 -17.61
C GLY A 132 -13.65 -5.67 -16.27
N GLU A 133 -12.90 -4.57 -16.23
CA GLU A 133 -12.27 -4.07 -15.00
C GLU A 133 -13.27 -3.28 -14.14
N GLN A 134 -12.98 -3.20 -12.84
CA GLN A 134 -13.80 -2.42 -11.93
C GLN A 134 -13.57 -0.91 -12.13
N PRO A 135 -14.63 -0.10 -12.25
CA PRO A 135 -14.51 1.34 -12.27
C PRO A 135 -14.00 1.87 -10.91
N LEU A 136 -13.34 3.01 -10.96
CA LEU A 136 -12.88 3.73 -9.79
C LEU A 136 -13.98 4.70 -9.34
N ASP A 137 -14.31 4.65 -8.05
CA ASP A 137 -15.26 5.60 -7.49
C ASP A 137 -14.52 6.83 -6.94
N ALA A 138 -15.13 7.99 -7.08
CA ALA A 138 -14.71 9.23 -6.43
C ALA A 138 -15.14 9.20 -4.95
N ASP A 139 -14.69 8.20 -4.22
CA ASP A 139 -14.96 8.00 -2.80
C ASP A 139 -13.98 8.80 -1.93
N ARG A 140 -14.03 8.56 -0.62
CA ARG A 140 -13.21 9.29 0.34
C ARG A 140 -11.70 9.07 0.14
N ASP A 141 -11.26 7.86 -0.22
CA ASP A 141 -9.84 7.61 -0.53
C ASP A 141 -9.40 8.43 -1.76
N CYS A 142 -10.25 8.52 -2.77
CA CYS A 142 -10.00 9.38 -3.93
C CYS A 142 -9.89 10.86 -3.51
N LEU A 143 -10.85 11.38 -2.75
CA LEU A 143 -10.85 12.79 -2.34
C LEU A 143 -9.63 13.12 -1.48
N PHE A 144 -9.27 12.30 -0.50
CA PHE A 144 -8.08 12.52 0.33
C PHE A 144 -6.78 12.40 -0.47
N THR A 145 -6.73 11.45 -1.42
CA THR A 145 -5.57 11.28 -2.30
C THR A 145 -5.36 12.50 -3.20
N LEU A 146 -6.43 13.11 -3.71
CA LEU A 146 -6.37 14.32 -4.51
C LEU A 146 -5.99 15.54 -3.66
N ASP A 147 -6.64 15.73 -2.51
CA ASP A 147 -6.39 16.85 -1.60
C ASP A 147 -4.92 16.89 -1.13
N TYR A 148 -4.36 15.72 -0.81
CA TYR A 148 -2.94 15.59 -0.47
C TYR A 148 -1.98 16.06 -1.57
N GLN A 149 -2.41 16.02 -2.84
CA GLN A 149 -1.68 16.53 -4.00
C GLN A 149 -2.03 18.00 -4.30
N GLY A 150 -2.86 18.66 -3.47
CA GLY A 150 -3.38 20.00 -3.72
C GLY A 150 -4.36 20.07 -4.89
N LEU A 151 -5.06 18.97 -5.19
CA LEU A 151 -6.00 18.82 -6.30
C LEU A 151 -7.40 18.49 -5.79
N SER A 152 -8.40 18.72 -6.64
CA SER A 152 -9.79 18.31 -6.45
C SER A 152 -10.33 17.65 -7.71
N LEU A 153 -11.54 17.13 -7.69
CA LEU A 153 -12.20 16.57 -8.88
C LEU A 153 -12.40 17.61 -9.99
N GLU A 154 -12.51 18.90 -9.64
CA GLU A 154 -12.66 20.03 -10.55
C GLU A 154 -11.33 20.54 -11.09
N SER A 155 -10.21 20.12 -10.53
CA SER A 155 -8.88 20.52 -11.01
C SER A 155 -8.64 20.02 -12.43
N VAL A 156 -7.98 20.85 -13.24
CA VAL A 156 -7.54 20.52 -14.62
C VAL A 156 -6.03 20.27 -14.58
N PRO A 157 -5.58 19.01 -14.63
CA PRO A 157 -4.15 18.69 -14.64
C PRO A 157 -3.50 19.17 -15.95
N LEU A 158 -2.24 19.60 -15.87
CA LEU A 158 -1.47 19.98 -17.04
C LEU A 158 -1.34 18.79 -18.00
N GLN A 159 -1.17 19.08 -19.30
CA GLN A 159 -0.93 18.03 -20.29
C GLN A 159 0.28 17.18 -19.92
N GLY A 160 0.11 15.87 -19.85
CA GLY A 160 1.12 14.91 -19.44
C GLY A 160 1.35 14.81 -17.93
N GLN A 161 0.70 15.65 -17.12
CA GLN A 161 0.76 15.52 -15.66
C GLN A 161 0.09 14.23 -15.21
N THR A 162 0.82 13.42 -14.44
CA THR A 162 0.27 12.21 -13.84
C THR A 162 -0.33 12.51 -12.48
N VAL A 163 -1.58 12.14 -12.27
CA VAL A 163 -2.35 12.34 -11.03
C VAL A 163 -2.70 10.98 -10.44
N LEU A 164 -2.27 10.71 -9.20
CA LEU A 164 -2.73 9.55 -8.45
C LEU A 164 -4.16 9.80 -7.98
N VAL A 165 -5.08 8.87 -8.28
CA VAL A 165 -6.50 9.05 -7.91
C VAL A 165 -6.95 8.19 -6.74
N LYS A 166 -6.27 7.07 -6.49
CA LYS A 166 -6.55 6.22 -5.32
C LYS A 166 -5.27 5.54 -4.85
N SER A 167 -5.15 5.34 -3.54
CA SER A 167 -3.99 4.70 -2.91
C SER A 167 -4.29 3.29 -2.40
N VAL A 168 -5.54 2.99 -2.05
CA VAL A 168 -6.00 1.71 -1.53
C VAL A 168 -7.30 1.26 -2.23
N ASN A 169 -7.82 0.10 -1.87
CA ASN A 169 -9.06 -0.44 -2.42
C ASN A 169 -10.31 0.33 -1.97
N ASP A 170 -11.40 0.18 -2.73
CA ASP A 170 -12.72 0.67 -2.34
C ASP A 170 -13.29 -0.20 -1.19
N PRO A 171 -13.50 0.35 0.01
CA PRO A 171 -14.00 -0.41 1.17
C PRO A 171 -15.43 -0.94 0.99
N ARG A 172 -16.23 -0.38 0.06
CA ARG A 172 -17.59 -0.82 -0.24
C ARG A 172 -17.64 -2.07 -1.10
N ARG A 173 -16.54 -2.41 -1.76
CA ARG A 173 -16.45 -3.58 -2.65
C ARG A 173 -15.64 -4.66 -1.97
N LYS A 174 -16.23 -5.85 -1.79
CA LYS A 174 -15.53 -6.98 -1.19
C LYS A 174 -14.26 -7.29 -1.99
N CYS A 175 -13.11 -7.08 -1.37
CA CYS A 175 -11.82 -7.62 -1.77
C CYS A 175 -11.25 -7.16 -3.13
N VAL A 176 -11.62 -5.97 -3.64
CA VAL A 176 -10.95 -5.44 -4.84
C VAL A 176 -9.89 -4.43 -4.41
N GLU A 177 -8.65 -4.86 -4.37
CA GLU A 177 -7.53 -3.96 -4.17
C GLU A 177 -7.13 -3.33 -5.52
N VAL A 178 -7.36 -2.02 -5.66
CA VAL A 178 -7.09 -1.31 -6.92
C VAL A 178 -5.60 -1.30 -7.30
N ARG A 179 -4.70 -1.44 -6.33
CA ARG A 179 -3.24 -1.52 -6.58
C ARG A 179 -2.81 -2.78 -7.32
N THR A 180 -3.60 -3.84 -7.30
CA THR A 180 -3.24 -5.10 -8.00
C THR A 180 -3.28 -4.99 -9.52
N VAL A 181 -3.99 -4.00 -10.05
CA VAL A 181 -4.14 -3.78 -11.50
C VAL A 181 -2.88 -3.17 -12.12
N TYR A 182 -2.02 -2.53 -11.32
CA TYR A 182 -0.86 -1.73 -11.77
C TYR A 182 0.46 -2.27 -11.20
N ASN A 183 0.68 -3.58 -11.31
CA ASN A 183 1.90 -4.19 -10.79
C ASN A 183 3.00 -4.25 -11.85
N ASP A 184 4.17 -3.75 -11.49
CA ASP A 184 5.38 -3.88 -12.31
C ASP A 184 6.35 -4.85 -11.66
N VAL A 185 6.94 -5.75 -12.44
CA VAL A 185 8.01 -6.64 -11.96
C VAL A 185 9.29 -5.85 -11.82
N VAL A 186 9.80 -5.76 -10.58
CA VAL A 186 10.96 -4.93 -10.22
C VAL A 186 12.03 -5.69 -9.44
N THR A 187 12.06 -7.01 -9.52
CA THR A 187 13.01 -7.85 -8.78
C THR A 187 14.48 -7.42 -9.04
N HIS A 188 14.77 -6.98 -10.25
CA HIS A 188 16.10 -6.52 -10.66
C HIS A 188 16.50 -5.14 -10.08
N LEU A 189 15.55 -4.38 -9.55
CA LEU A 189 15.79 -3.06 -8.95
C LEU A 189 16.00 -3.13 -7.43
N ILE A 190 15.70 -4.27 -6.80
CA ILE A 190 15.76 -4.39 -5.34
C ILE A 190 17.21 -4.48 -4.89
N CYS A 191 17.68 -3.49 -4.13
CA CYS A 191 19.05 -3.49 -3.59
C CYS A 191 19.22 -4.61 -2.54
N ASP A 192 20.48 -4.99 -2.30
CA ASP A 192 20.82 -6.05 -1.35
C ASP A 192 20.32 -5.78 0.07
N SER A 193 20.31 -4.52 0.51
CA SER A 193 19.79 -4.14 1.83
C SER A 193 18.31 -4.44 1.97
N LEU A 194 17.47 -4.10 0.96
CA LEU A 194 16.04 -4.41 0.98
C LEU A 194 15.81 -5.92 0.90
N ARG A 195 16.58 -6.61 0.08
CA ARG A 195 16.58 -8.08 0.00
C ARG A 195 16.83 -8.70 1.38
N HIS A 196 17.94 -8.35 2.04
CA HIS A 196 18.27 -8.86 3.37
C HIS A 196 17.22 -8.51 4.42
N ASN A 197 16.62 -7.32 4.36
CA ASN A 197 15.53 -6.94 5.28
C ASN A 197 14.29 -7.83 5.08
N ALA A 198 13.93 -8.17 3.84
CA ALA A 198 12.80 -9.07 3.55
C ALA A 198 13.08 -10.50 4.03
N GLU A 199 14.27 -11.02 3.78
CA GLU A 199 14.74 -12.33 4.21
C GLU A 199 14.82 -12.42 5.75
N ALA A 200 15.32 -11.37 6.40
CA ALA A 200 15.34 -11.26 7.87
C ALA A 200 13.92 -11.24 8.45
N ALA A 201 12.98 -10.52 7.83
CA ALA A 201 11.58 -10.52 8.27
C ALA A 201 10.95 -11.92 8.19
N ALA A 202 11.20 -12.67 7.11
CA ALA A 202 10.75 -14.07 6.98
C ALA A 202 11.35 -14.96 8.07
N LYS A 203 12.64 -14.82 8.35
CA LYS A 203 13.35 -15.56 9.40
C LYS A 203 12.83 -15.25 10.80
N ILE A 204 12.60 -13.98 11.12
CA ILE A 204 12.06 -13.53 12.41
C ILE A 204 10.68 -14.15 12.66
N LEU A 205 9.83 -14.24 11.62
CA LEU A 205 8.50 -14.82 11.69
C LEU A 205 8.51 -16.36 11.60
N ASN A 206 9.67 -16.97 11.39
CA ASN A 206 9.82 -18.41 11.15
C ASN A 206 8.84 -18.93 10.09
N SER A 207 8.69 -18.19 9.00
CA SER A 207 7.76 -18.51 7.92
C SER A 207 8.50 -18.78 6.61
N ARG A 208 8.13 -19.86 5.94
CA ARG A 208 8.76 -20.30 4.68
C ARG A 208 8.37 -19.44 3.48
N LEU A 209 7.11 -18.99 3.45
CA LEU A 209 6.57 -18.17 2.38
C LEU A 209 6.03 -16.87 2.99
N VAL A 210 6.57 -15.74 2.58
CA VAL A 210 6.25 -14.43 3.14
C VAL A 210 6.19 -13.38 2.04
N GLY A 211 5.15 -12.55 2.05
CA GLY A 211 5.09 -11.32 1.28
C GLY A 211 5.41 -10.13 2.19
N VAL A 212 6.51 -9.44 1.96
CA VAL A 212 6.93 -8.26 2.73
C VAL A 212 6.64 -7.01 1.92
N ASP A 213 5.87 -6.10 2.47
CA ASP A 213 5.53 -4.83 1.84
C ASP A 213 6.44 -3.73 2.36
N PHE A 214 7.19 -3.13 1.47
CA PHE A 214 8.01 -1.95 1.72
C PHE A 214 7.33 -0.71 1.13
N ILE A 215 7.45 0.42 1.81
CA ILE A 215 7.17 1.73 1.23
C ILE A 215 8.50 2.47 1.13
N THR A 216 8.88 2.90 -0.07
CA THR A 216 10.12 3.64 -0.30
C THR A 216 10.01 4.47 -1.59
N VAL A 217 10.71 5.60 -1.63
CA VAL A 217 10.85 6.41 -2.85
C VAL A 217 11.81 5.80 -3.86
N ASP A 218 12.74 4.95 -3.38
CA ASP A 218 13.77 4.34 -4.22
C ASP A 218 14.13 2.93 -3.68
N PRO A 219 13.80 1.85 -4.40
CA PRO A 219 14.12 0.48 -3.99
C PRO A 219 15.58 0.10 -4.28
N THR A 220 16.34 0.95 -4.96
CA THR A 220 17.75 0.69 -5.33
C THR A 220 18.74 1.09 -4.23
N VAL A 221 18.24 1.75 -3.16
CA VAL A 221 19.04 2.20 -2.02
C VAL A 221 18.49 1.67 -0.70
N PRO A 222 19.30 1.59 0.37
CA PRO A 222 18.85 1.17 1.69
C PRO A 222 17.72 2.06 2.25
N LEU A 223 16.85 1.49 3.12
CA LEU A 223 15.71 2.19 3.71
C LEU A 223 16.09 3.42 4.55
N ASP A 224 17.25 3.41 5.19
CA ASP A 224 17.77 4.56 5.95
C ASP A 224 18.15 5.74 5.03
N LYS A 225 18.47 5.48 3.79
CA LYS A 225 18.78 6.50 2.76
C LYS A 225 17.54 7.02 2.06
N SER A 226 16.58 6.14 1.74
CA SER A 226 15.33 6.51 1.09
C SER A 226 14.25 7.02 2.05
N GLY A 227 14.43 6.86 3.37
CA GLY A 227 13.40 7.13 4.37
C GLY A 227 12.28 6.08 4.39
N GLY A 228 12.47 4.96 3.69
CA GLY A 228 11.49 3.89 3.59
C GLY A 228 11.37 3.02 4.84
N VAL A 229 10.33 2.16 4.85
CA VAL A 229 10.00 1.27 5.97
C VAL A 229 9.45 -0.07 5.47
N ILE A 230 9.47 -1.09 6.34
CA ILE A 230 8.63 -2.28 6.21
C ILE A 230 7.24 -1.92 6.73
N ASN A 231 6.26 -1.88 5.83
CA ASN A 231 4.88 -1.47 6.14
C ASN A 231 3.99 -2.62 6.59
N GLU A 232 4.15 -3.80 5.98
CA GLU A 232 3.31 -4.96 6.30
C GLU A 232 4.03 -6.26 5.95
N VAL A 233 3.66 -7.34 6.62
CA VAL A 233 4.11 -8.69 6.30
C VAL A 233 2.93 -9.64 6.27
N ASN A 234 2.87 -10.46 5.21
CA ASN A 234 1.83 -11.45 4.97
C ASN A 234 2.45 -12.84 4.95
N THR A 235 2.07 -13.70 5.89
CA THR A 235 2.52 -15.10 5.96
C THR A 235 1.71 -16.06 5.06
N THR A 236 0.64 -15.54 4.45
CA THR A 236 -0.13 -16.19 3.39
C THR A 236 -0.29 -15.23 2.22
N PRO A 237 0.82 -14.90 1.52
CA PRO A 237 0.78 -13.86 0.49
C PRO A 237 -0.06 -14.26 -0.70
N GLY A 238 -0.89 -13.32 -1.19
CA GLY A 238 -1.63 -13.49 -2.43
C GLY A 238 -0.68 -13.53 -3.63
N LEU A 239 -0.60 -14.66 -4.33
CA LEU A 239 0.29 -14.83 -5.48
C LEU A 239 -0.17 -14.05 -6.71
N HIS A 240 -1.45 -13.67 -6.78
CA HIS A 240 -2.01 -12.87 -7.88
C HIS A 240 -1.33 -11.50 -8.05
N HIS A 241 -0.70 -10.96 -7.01
CA HIS A 241 0.11 -9.75 -7.10
C HIS A 241 1.38 -9.92 -7.96
N HIS A 242 1.85 -11.14 -8.12
CA HIS A 242 3.09 -11.48 -8.80
C HIS A 242 2.90 -11.91 -10.25
N TYR A 243 1.65 -11.84 -10.75
CA TYR A 243 1.29 -12.13 -12.14
C TYR A 243 0.71 -10.88 -12.80
N ASP A 244 1.21 -10.57 -13.98
CA ASP A 244 0.70 -9.49 -14.81
C ASP A 244 0.12 -10.08 -16.10
N ALA A 245 -1.19 -10.22 -16.17
CA ALA A 245 -1.89 -10.81 -17.31
C ALA A 245 -1.71 -10.03 -18.64
N ALA A 246 -1.17 -8.80 -18.58
CA ALA A 246 -0.93 -7.97 -19.76
C ALA A 246 0.42 -8.26 -20.43
N ARG A 247 1.28 -9.11 -19.85
CA ARG A 247 2.63 -9.41 -20.35
C ARG A 247 2.71 -10.83 -20.89
N GLU A 248 3.42 -11.01 -22.01
CA GLU A 248 3.60 -12.31 -22.67
C GLU A 248 4.55 -13.27 -21.91
N SER A 249 5.44 -12.72 -21.10
CA SER A 249 6.35 -13.51 -20.27
C SER A 249 6.46 -12.90 -18.87
N PHE A 250 6.24 -13.73 -17.90
CA PHE A 250 6.37 -13.34 -16.54
C PHE A 250 7.15 -14.35 -15.71
N PRO A 251 7.91 -13.92 -14.72
CA PRO A 251 8.47 -14.84 -13.74
C PRO A 251 7.30 -15.47 -12.99
N GLU A 252 7.23 -16.78 -13.02
CA GLU A 252 6.20 -17.57 -12.37
C GLU A 252 6.67 -17.99 -10.97
N PRO A 253 6.35 -17.28 -9.88
CA PRO A 253 6.75 -17.70 -8.55
C PRO A 253 6.02 -18.97 -8.10
N ALA A 254 4.81 -19.25 -8.63
CA ALA A 254 4.02 -20.40 -8.22
C ALA A 254 4.66 -21.76 -8.51
N PRO A 255 5.23 -22.03 -9.71
CA PRO A 255 5.97 -23.27 -9.95
C PRO A 255 7.14 -23.48 -8.99
N ARG A 256 7.90 -22.42 -8.70
CA ARG A 256 9.02 -22.48 -7.74
C ARG A 256 8.54 -22.82 -6.32
N ILE A 257 7.43 -22.21 -5.89
CA ILE A 257 6.79 -22.48 -4.59
C ILE A 257 6.33 -23.94 -4.53
N LEU A 258 5.63 -24.42 -5.58
CA LEU A 258 5.16 -25.79 -5.65
C LEU A 258 6.32 -26.79 -5.63
N GLN A 259 7.38 -26.54 -6.39
CA GLN A 259 8.58 -27.38 -6.40
C GLN A 259 9.22 -27.45 -5.02
N SER A 260 9.33 -26.31 -4.30
CA SER A 260 9.85 -26.27 -2.93
C SER A 260 8.99 -27.09 -1.95
N LEU A 261 7.66 -27.13 -2.15
CA LEU A 261 6.76 -27.94 -1.32
C LEU A 261 6.86 -29.43 -1.61
N LEU A 262 7.11 -29.82 -2.88
CA LEU A 262 7.19 -31.20 -3.32
C LEU A 262 8.57 -31.85 -3.09
N SER A 263 9.63 -31.06 -2.91
CA SER A 263 11.00 -31.54 -2.71
C SER A 263 11.29 -32.00 -1.27
N ARG A 264 10.27 -32.19 -0.48
CA ARG A 264 10.34 -32.69 0.93
C ARG A 264 9.58 -34.01 1.08
#